data_bbd8052ea8b5f10971f6f7b421183be0
#
_entry.id   bbd8052ea8b5f10971f6f7b421183be0
#
_cell.length_a   1.000
_cell.length_b   1.000
_cell.length_c   1.000
_cell.angle_alpha   90.00
_cell.angle_beta   90.00
_cell.angle_gamma   90.00
#
_symmetry.space_group_name_H-M   'P 1'
#
loop_
_entity.id
_entity.type
_entity.pdbx_description
1 polymer ?
#
loop_
_entity_poly.entity_id
_entity_poly.type
_entity_poly.pdbx_seq_one_letter_code
_entity_poly.pdbx_strand_id
1 'polypeptide(L)'
;MVGQHIKVALKLRDSALEVIPTGYLLVDGGCKSAVEYVSNTQPIPDNATEIAIATALAGVFLGMKLIYLEAGSGAHLPVPLPMIREVKNNIQVPLIVGGGINTAEKLYDAFSSGADLVVIGNVLESSPEKIVLFKEIQNQFNAV
;
A
#
# COMPACT_ATOMS: atom_id res chain seq x y z
N MET A 1 19.91 -5.20 -0.54
CA MET A 1 20.10 -6.49 0.19
C MET A 1 18.80 -7.26 0.20
N VAL A 2 18.84 -8.59 0.00
CA VAL A 2 17.64 -9.45 0.02
C VAL A 2 17.09 -9.69 1.43
N GLY A 3 17.84 -9.33 2.46
CA GLY A 3 17.40 -9.28 3.86
C GLY A 3 16.72 -10.55 4.37
N GLN A 4 15.56 -10.37 4.98
CA GLN A 4 14.79 -11.44 5.62
C GLN A 4 14.22 -12.47 4.63
N HIS A 5 14.13 -12.14 3.32
CA HIS A 5 13.60 -13.03 2.29
C HIS A 5 14.41 -14.34 2.17
N ILE A 6 15.69 -14.31 2.53
CA ILE A 6 16.56 -15.51 2.55
C ILE A 6 15.93 -16.63 3.40
N LYS A 7 15.28 -16.32 4.52
CA LYS A 7 14.71 -17.30 5.45
C LYS A 7 13.59 -18.15 4.86
N VAL A 8 12.89 -17.61 3.86
CA VAL A 8 11.71 -18.26 3.26
C VAL A 8 11.92 -18.67 1.80
N ALA A 9 13.01 -18.25 1.17
CA ALA A 9 13.24 -18.44 -0.26
C ALA A 9 13.17 -19.91 -0.71
N LEU A 10 13.76 -20.83 0.04
CA LEU A 10 13.71 -22.26 -0.29
C LEU A 10 12.29 -22.84 -0.15
N LYS A 11 11.55 -22.41 0.88
CA LYS A 11 10.16 -22.84 1.06
C LYS A 11 9.26 -22.32 -0.06
N LEU A 12 9.48 -21.09 -0.52
CA LEU A 12 8.74 -20.52 -1.65
C LEU A 12 9.07 -21.24 -2.95
N ARG A 13 10.35 -21.57 -3.20
CA ARG A 13 10.77 -22.34 -4.37
C ARG A 13 10.03 -23.69 -4.44
N ASP A 14 9.92 -24.37 -3.30
CA ASP A 14 9.34 -25.72 -3.20
C ASP A 14 7.79 -25.69 -3.09
N SER A 15 7.21 -24.49 -2.97
CA SER A 15 5.76 -24.28 -3.02
C SER A 15 5.28 -24.10 -4.46
N ALA A 16 4.02 -24.42 -4.74
CA ALA A 16 3.39 -24.14 -6.04
C ALA A 16 2.82 -22.68 -6.10
N LEU A 17 3.25 -21.81 -5.21
CA LEU A 17 2.72 -20.44 -5.10
C LEU A 17 3.39 -19.51 -6.11
N GLU A 18 2.59 -18.67 -6.75
CA GLU A 18 3.10 -17.53 -7.49
C GLU A 18 3.69 -16.50 -6.54
N VAL A 19 4.88 -15.99 -6.85
CA VAL A 19 5.54 -14.93 -6.08
C VAL A 19 5.49 -13.65 -6.87
N ILE A 20 4.82 -12.62 -6.33
CA ILE A 20 4.72 -11.29 -6.94
C ILE A 20 5.65 -10.34 -6.17
N PRO A 21 6.80 -9.95 -6.75
CA PRO A 21 7.71 -9.01 -6.10
C PRO A 21 7.02 -7.66 -5.91
N THR A 22 6.91 -7.21 -4.66
CA THR A 22 6.22 -5.97 -4.29
C THR A 22 7.16 -5.04 -3.55
N GLY A 23 7.28 -3.80 -4.03
CA GLY A 23 7.96 -2.72 -3.34
C GLY A 23 7.06 -2.16 -2.24
N TYR A 24 7.37 -2.47 -0.98
CA TYR A 24 6.60 -2.02 0.17
C TYR A 24 7.21 -0.74 0.75
N LEU A 25 6.49 0.36 0.66
CA LEU A 25 6.88 1.69 1.12
C LEU A 25 6.04 2.07 2.33
N LEU A 26 6.68 2.15 3.51
CA LEU A 26 6.02 2.60 4.71
C LEU A 26 5.97 4.13 4.72
N VAL A 27 4.77 4.70 4.84
CA VAL A 27 4.51 6.14 4.94
C VAL A 27 4.06 6.46 6.37
N ASP A 28 4.44 7.61 6.89
CA ASP A 28 4.04 8.03 8.23
C ASP A 28 2.52 8.26 8.31
N GLY A 29 1.83 7.41 9.06
CA GLY A 29 0.38 7.48 9.32
C GLY A 29 0.03 8.09 10.67
N GLY A 30 0.97 8.80 11.31
CA GLY A 30 0.76 9.46 12.60
C GLY A 30 0.78 8.53 13.82
N CYS A 31 1.20 7.26 13.64
CA CYS A 31 1.39 6.32 14.75
C CYS A 31 2.47 5.29 14.41
N LYS A 32 3.14 4.76 15.44
CA LYS A 32 4.11 3.69 15.25
C LYS A 32 3.42 2.41 14.81
N SER A 33 3.91 1.80 13.74
CA SER A 33 3.37 0.55 13.21
C SER A 33 4.21 -0.66 13.61
N ALA A 34 3.58 -1.84 13.66
CA ALA A 34 4.29 -3.11 13.88
C ALA A 34 5.31 -3.37 12.76
N VAL A 35 5.03 -2.94 11.55
CA VAL A 35 5.93 -3.08 10.39
C VAL A 35 7.21 -2.27 10.61
N GLU A 36 7.10 -1.04 11.08
CA GLU A 36 8.26 -0.20 11.43
C GLU A 36 9.18 -0.92 12.40
N TYR A 37 8.61 -1.49 13.46
CA TYR A 37 9.37 -2.22 14.48
C TYR A 37 10.05 -3.48 13.91
N VAL A 38 9.33 -4.31 13.16
CA VAL A 38 9.85 -5.60 12.66
C VAL A 38 10.84 -5.41 11.52
N SER A 39 10.63 -4.43 10.64
CA SER A 39 11.50 -4.17 9.49
C SER A 39 12.69 -3.29 9.84
N ASN A 40 12.66 -2.61 10.98
CA ASN A 40 13.62 -1.58 11.36
C ASN A 40 13.75 -0.50 10.26
N THR A 41 12.63 -0.11 9.67
CA THR A 41 12.54 0.85 8.58
C THR A 41 11.89 2.12 9.09
N GLN A 42 12.49 3.27 8.82
CA GLN A 42 11.85 4.55 9.12
C GLN A 42 10.76 4.84 8.08
N PRO A 43 9.57 5.27 8.50
CA PRO A 43 8.53 5.68 7.57
C PRO A 43 8.97 6.89 6.74
N ILE A 44 8.53 6.94 5.49
CA ILE A 44 8.64 8.13 4.65
C ILE A 44 7.71 9.19 5.25
N PRO A 45 8.22 10.41 5.55
CA PRO A 45 7.36 11.47 6.04
C PRO A 45 6.19 11.76 5.08
N ASP A 46 5.02 12.08 5.62
CA ASP A 46 3.79 12.34 4.85
C ASP A 46 3.92 13.48 3.83
N ASN A 47 4.81 14.42 4.08
CA ASN A 47 5.12 15.56 3.20
C ASN A 47 6.30 15.31 2.24
N ALA A 48 6.95 14.13 2.30
CA ALA A 48 8.14 13.81 1.50
C ALA A 48 7.78 13.03 0.21
N THR A 49 6.88 13.58 -0.60
CA THR A 49 6.40 12.95 -1.84
C THR A 49 7.52 12.59 -2.81
N GLU A 50 8.55 13.42 -2.95
CA GLU A 50 9.69 13.12 -3.83
C GLU A 50 10.47 11.88 -3.38
N ILE A 51 10.59 11.65 -2.08
CA ILE A 51 11.23 10.44 -1.54
C ILE A 51 10.39 9.22 -1.87
N ALA A 52 9.06 9.31 -1.76
CA ALA A 52 8.16 8.24 -2.13
C ALA A 52 8.27 7.88 -3.61
N ILE A 53 8.28 8.87 -4.51
CA ILE A 53 8.47 8.68 -5.95
C ILE A 53 9.82 8.00 -6.23
N ALA A 54 10.90 8.53 -5.70
CA ALA A 54 12.25 8.00 -5.92
C ALA A 54 12.36 6.54 -5.44
N THR A 55 11.77 6.23 -4.27
CA THR A 55 11.77 4.88 -3.70
C THR A 55 10.93 3.92 -4.55
N ALA A 56 9.76 4.34 -5.00
CA ALA A 56 8.90 3.55 -5.88
C ALA A 56 9.59 3.22 -7.21
N LEU A 57 10.21 4.23 -7.86
CA LEU A 57 10.97 4.05 -9.10
C LEU A 57 12.16 3.11 -8.90
N ALA A 58 12.91 3.25 -7.80
CA ALA A 58 14.00 2.33 -7.48
C ALA A 58 13.48 0.88 -7.35
N GLY A 59 12.33 0.67 -6.72
CA GLY A 59 11.66 -0.62 -6.66
C GLY A 59 11.34 -1.18 -8.06
N VAL A 60 10.74 -0.36 -8.92
CA VAL A 60 10.42 -0.74 -10.31
C VAL A 60 11.68 -1.10 -11.09
N PHE A 61 12.75 -0.32 -10.97
CA PHE A 61 14.03 -0.61 -11.63
C PHE A 61 14.70 -1.90 -11.12
N LEU A 62 14.45 -2.27 -9.87
CA LEU A 62 14.86 -3.55 -9.29
C LEU A 62 13.95 -4.73 -9.68
N GLY A 63 12.92 -4.50 -10.50
CA GLY A 63 12.02 -5.54 -11.00
C GLY A 63 10.78 -5.81 -10.16
N MET A 64 10.43 -4.94 -9.22
CA MET A 64 9.15 -5.04 -8.50
C MET A 64 7.99 -4.91 -9.48
N LYS A 65 6.98 -5.75 -9.30
CA LYS A 65 5.79 -5.83 -10.16
C LYS A 65 4.59 -5.07 -9.60
N LEU A 66 4.66 -4.73 -8.33
CA LEU A 66 3.68 -3.93 -7.60
C LEU A 66 4.43 -2.92 -6.71
N ILE A 67 3.81 -1.78 -6.46
CA ILE A 67 4.23 -0.84 -5.41
C ILE A 67 3.11 -0.74 -4.39
N TYR A 68 3.46 -0.76 -3.10
CA TYR A 68 2.51 -0.65 -2.01
C TYR A 68 2.89 0.51 -1.09
N LEU A 69 2.05 1.55 -1.06
CA LEU A 69 2.13 2.64 -0.08
C LEU A 69 1.27 2.27 1.13
N GLU A 70 1.89 2.09 2.28
CA GLU A 70 1.23 1.64 3.51
C GLU A 70 1.44 2.66 4.63
N ALA A 71 0.34 3.20 5.17
CA ALA A 71 0.40 4.13 6.31
C ALA A 71 0.48 3.42 7.68
N GLY A 72 0.34 2.10 7.71
CA GLY A 72 0.36 1.29 8.92
C GLY A 72 -1.03 0.81 9.36
N SER A 73 -1.06 -0.39 9.94
CA SER A 73 -2.30 -0.93 10.52
C SER A 73 -2.74 -0.06 11.70
N GLY A 74 -3.98 0.38 11.67
CA GLY A 74 -4.52 1.30 12.68
C GLY A 74 -4.02 2.75 12.56
N ALA A 75 -3.43 3.12 11.44
CA ALA A 75 -2.98 4.49 11.18
C ALA A 75 -4.11 5.51 11.40
N HIS A 76 -3.76 6.64 11.99
CA HIS A 76 -4.70 7.75 12.21
C HIS A 76 -4.98 8.48 10.90
N LEU A 77 -3.96 8.61 10.06
CA LEU A 77 -4.00 9.28 8.77
C LEU A 77 -3.73 8.26 7.65
N PRO A 78 -4.47 8.29 6.55
CA PRO A 78 -4.14 7.52 5.36
C PRO A 78 -2.92 8.13 4.64
N VAL A 79 -2.40 7.40 3.65
CA VAL A 79 -1.39 7.95 2.74
C VAL A 79 -1.93 9.23 2.10
N PRO A 80 -1.16 10.33 2.06
CA PRO A 80 -1.60 11.59 1.47
C PRO A 80 -2.00 11.45 0.00
N LEU A 81 -3.15 12.00 -0.38
CA LEU A 81 -3.69 11.91 -1.75
C LEU A 81 -2.73 12.48 -2.81
N PRO A 82 -2.03 13.61 -2.57
CA PRO A 82 -1.00 14.09 -3.49
C PRO A 82 0.13 13.06 -3.70
N MET A 83 0.57 12.37 -2.63
CA MET A 83 1.61 11.35 -2.72
C MET A 83 1.13 10.15 -3.57
N ILE A 84 -0.11 9.68 -3.38
CA ILE A 84 -0.69 8.60 -4.20
C ILE A 84 -0.65 9.00 -5.68
N ARG A 85 -1.15 10.19 -6.01
CA ARG A 85 -1.23 10.71 -7.38
C ARG A 85 0.14 10.81 -8.03
N GLU A 86 1.08 11.44 -7.33
CA GLU A 86 2.42 11.66 -7.88
C GLU A 86 3.21 10.36 -8.03
N VAL A 87 3.12 9.42 -7.09
CA VAL A 87 3.72 8.09 -7.25
C VAL A 87 3.10 7.38 -8.44
N LYS A 88 1.76 7.36 -8.56
CA LYS A 88 1.06 6.71 -9.70
C LYS A 88 1.46 7.29 -11.04
N ASN A 89 1.60 8.61 -11.14
CA ASN A 89 2.02 9.28 -12.38
C ASN A 89 3.44 8.89 -12.84
N ASN A 90 4.27 8.42 -11.92
CA ASN A 90 5.68 8.11 -12.20
C ASN A 90 5.96 6.61 -12.38
N ILE A 91 5.02 5.71 -12.08
CA ILE A 91 5.20 4.26 -12.23
C ILE A 91 4.22 3.67 -13.23
N GLN A 92 4.62 2.56 -13.87
CA GLN A 92 3.77 1.82 -14.83
C GLN A 92 3.21 0.50 -14.23
N VAL A 93 3.66 0.14 -13.04
CA VAL A 93 3.15 -1.04 -12.31
C VAL A 93 1.94 -0.66 -11.45
N PRO A 94 1.08 -1.62 -11.08
CA PRO A 94 -0.05 -1.33 -10.21
C PRO A 94 0.40 -0.78 -8.85
N LEU A 95 -0.39 0.18 -8.34
CA LEU A 95 -0.21 0.84 -7.05
C LEU A 95 -1.24 0.34 -6.05
N ILE A 96 -0.76 -0.22 -4.95
CA ILE A 96 -1.57 -0.60 -3.79
C ILE A 96 -1.47 0.53 -2.76
N VAL A 97 -2.58 0.84 -2.10
CA VAL A 97 -2.63 1.80 -1.00
C VAL A 97 -3.33 1.18 0.20
N GLY A 98 -2.76 1.32 1.39
CA GLY A 98 -3.34 0.83 2.64
C GLY A 98 -3.01 1.67 3.85
N GLY A 99 -3.68 1.34 4.97
CA GLY A 99 -3.55 2.04 6.23
C GLY A 99 -4.46 3.27 6.35
N GLY A 100 -5.15 3.42 7.48
CA GLY A 100 -5.98 4.58 7.81
C GLY A 100 -7.27 4.76 7.00
N ILE A 101 -7.60 3.84 6.07
CA ILE A 101 -8.81 3.90 5.24
C ILE A 101 -9.96 3.21 5.98
N ASN A 102 -10.84 4.01 6.58
CA ASN A 102 -11.91 3.54 7.45
C ASN A 102 -13.31 4.12 7.11
N THR A 103 -13.40 4.94 6.06
CA THR A 103 -14.65 5.52 5.55
C THR A 103 -14.76 5.33 4.04
N ALA A 104 -15.99 5.38 3.53
CA ALA A 104 -16.28 5.33 2.09
C ALA A 104 -15.62 6.48 1.32
N GLU A 105 -15.60 7.67 1.92
CA GLU A 105 -14.95 8.86 1.36
C GLU A 105 -13.45 8.64 1.15
N LYS A 106 -12.73 8.16 2.19
CA LYS A 106 -11.30 7.87 2.08
C LYS A 106 -10.99 6.78 1.04
N LEU A 107 -11.87 5.78 0.92
CA LEU A 107 -11.75 4.75 -0.10
C LEU A 107 -11.91 5.34 -1.51
N TYR A 108 -12.96 6.14 -1.71
CA TYR A 108 -13.20 6.85 -2.96
C TYR A 108 -12.01 7.74 -3.35
N ASP A 109 -11.51 8.52 -2.39
CA ASP A 109 -10.39 9.44 -2.59
C ASP A 109 -9.09 8.73 -2.97
N ALA A 110 -8.82 7.56 -2.35
CA ALA A 110 -7.66 6.74 -2.70
C ALA A 110 -7.71 6.26 -4.15
N PHE A 111 -8.85 5.70 -4.60
CA PHE A 111 -9.05 5.30 -5.99
C PHE A 111 -8.99 6.50 -6.95
N SER A 112 -9.68 7.59 -6.63
CA SER A 112 -9.68 8.83 -7.45
C SER A 112 -8.28 9.45 -7.57
N SER A 113 -7.40 9.18 -6.61
CA SER A 113 -6.00 9.63 -6.63
C SER A 113 -5.07 8.68 -7.40
N GLY A 114 -5.58 7.54 -7.89
CA GLY A 114 -4.83 6.64 -8.76
C GLY A 114 -4.40 5.32 -8.14
N ALA A 115 -4.90 4.94 -6.96
CA ALA A 115 -4.70 3.59 -6.45
C ALA A 115 -5.40 2.56 -7.35
N ASP A 116 -4.69 1.52 -7.77
CA ASP A 116 -5.29 0.39 -8.50
C ASP A 116 -5.93 -0.62 -7.55
N LEU A 117 -5.37 -0.75 -6.34
CA LEU A 117 -5.89 -1.62 -5.28
C LEU A 117 -5.86 -0.86 -3.96
N VAL A 118 -6.85 -1.13 -3.10
CA VAL A 118 -6.91 -0.57 -1.75
C VAL A 118 -7.05 -1.69 -0.72
N VAL A 119 -6.21 -1.64 0.31
CA VAL A 119 -6.25 -2.58 1.44
C VAL A 119 -6.99 -1.97 2.61
N ILE A 120 -8.03 -2.66 3.06
CA ILE A 120 -8.87 -2.25 4.19
C ILE A 120 -8.87 -3.40 5.20
N GLY A 121 -8.46 -3.13 6.43
CA GLY A 121 -8.39 -4.12 7.51
C GLY A 121 -9.29 -3.78 8.69
N ASN A 122 -8.77 -3.09 9.69
CA ASN A 122 -9.36 -2.88 11.02
C ASN A 122 -10.84 -2.47 11.03
N VAL A 123 -11.28 -1.66 10.07
CA VAL A 123 -12.69 -1.23 10.02
C VAL A 123 -13.63 -2.38 9.67
N LEU A 124 -13.19 -3.35 8.86
CA LEU A 124 -13.98 -4.52 8.51
C LEU A 124 -13.98 -5.58 9.62
N GLU A 125 -12.91 -5.63 10.43
CA GLU A 125 -12.87 -6.48 11.62
C GLU A 125 -13.89 -6.01 12.67
N SER A 126 -14.06 -4.70 12.84
CA SER A 126 -14.99 -4.09 13.79
C SER A 126 -16.41 -3.90 13.26
N SER A 127 -16.58 -3.76 11.95
CA SER A 127 -17.86 -3.44 11.27
C SER A 127 -17.91 -4.15 9.90
N PRO A 128 -18.09 -5.49 9.88
CA PRO A 128 -18.06 -6.27 8.63
C PRO A 128 -19.12 -5.87 7.60
N GLU A 129 -20.25 -5.32 8.06
CA GLU A 129 -21.36 -4.85 7.20
C GLU A 129 -20.93 -3.73 6.24
N LYS A 130 -19.89 -2.98 6.56
CA LYS A 130 -19.34 -1.92 5.69
C LYS A 130 -18.77 -2.44 4.38
N ILE A 131 -18.52 -3.76 4.27
CA ILE A 131 -18.03 -4.36 3.02
C ILE A 131 -18.98 -4.08 1.85
N VAL A 132 -20.29 -4.01 2.08
CA VAL A 132 -21.29 -3.74 1.05
C VAL A 132 -21.08 -2.33 0.47
N LEU A 133 -20.97 -1.33 1.35
CA LEU A 133 -20.72 0.05 0.96
C LEU A 133 -19.37 0.21 0.23
N PHE A 134 -18.32 -0.42 0.73
CA PHE A 134 -17.00 -0.36 0.12
C PHE A 134 -16.98 -1.03 -1.26
N LYS A 135 -17.72 -2.12 -1.44
CA LYS A 135 -17.87 -2.77 -2.74
C LYS A 135 -18.62 -1.87 -3.75
N GLU A 136 -19.62 -1.14 -3.31
CA GLU A 136 -20.33 -0.16 -4.17
C GLU A 136 -19.37 0.93 -4.67
N ILE A 137 -18.50 1.45 -3.81
CA ILE A 137 -17.47 2.41 -4.20
C ILE A 137 -16.51 1.78 -5.22
N GLN A 138 -15.97 0.60 -4.93
CA GLN A 138 -15.06 -0.09 -5.84
C GLN A 138 -15.68 -0.29 -7.23
N ASN A 139 -16.95 -0.65 -7.31
CA ASN A 139 -17.64 -0.89 -8.57
C ASN A 139 -17.70 0.37 -9.46
N GLN A 140 -17.65 1.58 -8.88
CA GLN A 140 -17.62 2.82 -9.65
C GLN A 140 -16.31 2.99 -10.45
N PHE A 141 -15.23 2.38 -9.99
CA PHE A 141 -13.91 2.42 -10.63
C PHE A 141 -13.62 1.20 -11.53
N ASN A 142 -14.39 0.11 -11.37
CA ASN A 142 -14.26 -1.10 -12.21
C ASN A 142 -15.18 -1.09 -13.45
N ALA A 143 -16.00 -0.07 -13.63
CA ALA A 143 -16.98 0.05 -14.71
C ALA A 143 -16.40 0.68 -15.99
N VAL A 144 -15.08 0.45 -16.27
CA VAL A 144 -14.40 0.91 -17.48
C VAL A 144 -14.00 -0.28 -18.34
#